data_f9ebd88da74163fd0090dd6d1b9c0170
#
_entry.id   f9ebd88da74163fd0090dd6d1b9c0170
#
_cell.length_a   1.000
_cell.length_b   1.000
_cell.length_c   1.000
_cell.angle_alpha   90.00
_cell.angle_beta   90.00
_cell.angle_gamma   90.00
#
_symmetry.space_group_name_H-M   'P 1'
#
loop_
_entity.id
_entity.type
_entity.pdbx_description
1 polymer ?
#
loop_
_entity_poly.entity_id
_entity_poly.type
_entity_poly.pdbx_seq_one_letter_code
_entity_poly.pdbx_strand_id
1 'polypeptide(L)'
;MQMNLIGTPKNKEEFDIMFKAYRVYFEEQLKAVCDSFCDSGAKYRALYDAAAYSLEAGGKRIRPVLAFEMCRVCGGDPCDALPAAIAIEMIHTFSLIHDDLPCMDNDDMRRGRPSCHKAHGEAVALLTGDALTAYAGKVICDSSLSADKKAAMIQVLYDRTIGMIEGQTIDIDGNFETLDGLLSMYEMKTSELLTAACVMGCIAAGADKDKISAATAYAHDLGLAFQIVDDILDVTSTSEELGKPVGSDEEQNKTTSVTLLGLEKAKELAKKYTCGAEKALTEFDDTVFLDKLTDLLLSRKK
;
A
#
# COMPACT_ATOMS: atom_id res chain seq x y z
N MET A 1 9.73 9.86 -19.43
CA MET A 1 8.85 11.05 -19.31
C MET A 1 9.12 11.68 -17.97
N GLN A 2 9.33 13.01 -17.88
CA GLN A 2 9.54 13.66 -16.59
C GLN A 2 8.18 13.89 -15.89
N MET A 3 8.16 13.70 -14.58
CA MET A 3 7.00 14.02 -13.76
C MET A 3 6.83 15.55 -13.71
N ASN A 4 5.70 16.06 -14.20
CA ASN A 4 5.38 17.49 -14.11
C ASN A 4 4.81 17.80 -12.72
N LEU A 5 5.68 17.92 -11.73
CA LEU A 5 5.29 18.33 -10.39
C LEU A 5 5.27 19.85 -10.30
N ILE A 6 4.20 20.41 -9.75
CA ILE A 6 4.18 21.75 -9.16
C ILE A 6 4.94 21.65 -7.83
N GLY A 7 5.61 22.68 -7.40
CA GLY A 7 6.29 22.68 -6.08
C GLY A 7 5.36 22.26 -4.93
N THR A 8 5.71 22.60 -3.69
CA THR A 8 4.88 22.34 -2.50
C THR A 8 3.43 22.78 -2.71
N PRO A 9 2.43 21.90 -2.56
CA PRO A 9 1.03 22.27 -2.74
C PRO A 9 0.56 23.18 -1.59
N LYS A 10 0.03 24.37 -1.92
CA LYS A 10 -0.41 25.38 -0.94
C LYS A 10 -1.87 25.21 -0.50
N ASN A 11 -2.67 24.49 -1.29
CA ASN A 11 -4.09 24.29 -1.07
C ASN A 11 -4.53 22.90 -1.55
N LYS A 12 -5.83 22.60 -1.39
CA LYS A 12 -6.39 21.31 -1.78
C LYS A 12 -6.33 21.08 -3.30
N GLU A 13 -6.57 22.10 -4.11
CA GLU A 13 -6.54 21.98 -5.58
C GLU A 13 -5.14 21.62 -6.08
N GLU A 14 -4.10 22.27 -5.57
CA GLU A 14 -2.71 21.95 -5.90
C GLU A 14 -2.32 20.57 -5.42
N PHE A 15 -2.80 20.14 -4.24
CA PHE A 15 -2.64 18.76 -3.78
C PHE A 15 -3.28 17.76 -4.73
N ASP A 16 -4.53 17.99 -5.13
CA ASP A 16 -5.25 17.10 -6.05
C ASP A 16 -4.55 17.01 -7.41
N ILE A 17 -4.01 18.12 -7.92
CA ILE A 17 -3.20 18.18 -9.15
C ILE A 17 -1.93 17.32 -8.99
N MET A 18 -1.19 17.50 -7.91
CA MET A 18 0.06 16.78 -7.65
C MET A 18 -0.19 15.29 -7.42
N PHE A 19 -1.22 14.93 -6.65
CA PHE A 19 -1.62 13.55 -6.42
C PHE A 19 -2.02 12.85 -7.73
N LYS A 20 -2.75 13.57 -8.60
CA LYS A 20 -3.09 13.08 -9.94
C LYS A 20 -1.84 12.91 -10.82
N ALA A 21 -0.90 13.85 -10.77
CA ALA A 21 0.34 13.77 -11.55
C ALA A 21 1.16 12.53 -11.17
N TYR A 22 1.33 12.24 -9.87
CA TYR A 22 1.98 11.01 -9.40
C TYR A 22 1.28 9.76 -9.93
N ARG A 23 -0.04 9.71 -9.82
CA ARG A 23 -0.82 8.56 -10.27
C ARG A 23 -0.74 8.35 -11.77
N VAL A 24 -0.88 9.41 -12.58
CA VAL A 24 -0.80 9.32 -14.04
C VAL A 24 0.59 8.82 -14.46
N TYR A 25 1.64 9.41 -13.91
CA TYR A 25 3.00 8.97 -14.16
C TYR A 25 3.19 7.49 -13.82
N PHE A 26 2.74 7.08 -12.62
CA PHE A 26 2.84 5.70 -12.18
C PHE A 26 2.10 4.73 -13.11
N GLU A 27 0.85 5.03 -13.48
CA GLU A 27 0.03 4.17 -14.36
C GLU A 27 0.66 4.03 -15.75
N GLU A 28 1.24 5.09 -16.31
CA GLU A 28 1.97 5.03 -17.58
C GLU A 28 3.20 4.12 -17.49
N GLN A 29 3.98 4.22 -16.40
CA GLN A 29 5.15 3.39 -16.20
C GLN A 29 4.78 1.93 -15.91
N LEU A 30 3.75 1.70 -15.09
CA LEU A 30 3.23 0.36 -14.80
C LEU A 30 2.74 -0.31 -16.07
N LYS A 31 2.01 0.42 -16.92
CA LYS A 31 1.57 -0.08 -18.22
C LYS A 31 2.75 -0.50 -19.09
N ALA A 32 3.81 0.30 -19.18
CA ALA A 32 5.01 -0.04 -19.93
C ALA A 32 5.66 -1.34 -19.42
N VAL A 33 5.66 -1.57 -18.11
CA VAL A 33 6.12 -2.85 -17.52
C VAL A 33 5.20 -4.00 -17.92
N CYS A 34 3.88 -3.84 -17.84
CA CYS A 34 2.92 -4.85 -18.26
C CYS A 34 3.05 -5.17 -19.76
N ASP A 35 3.22 -4.17 -20.61
CA ASP A 35 3.43 -4.34 -22.05
C ASP A 35 4.71 -5.15 -22.33
N SER A 36 5.80 -4.94 -21.54
CA SER A 36 7.04 -5.71 -21.66
C SER A 36 6.89 -7.20 -21.35
N PHE A 37 5.92 -7.57 -20.51
CA PHE A 37 5.58 -8.98 -20.27
C PHE A 37 5.05 -9.66 -21.54
N CYS A 38 4.29 -8.94 -22.36
CA CYS A 38 3.70 -9.45 -23.60
C CYS A 38 4.72 -9.67 -24.72
N ASP A 39 5.81 -8.88 -24.75
CA ASP A 39 6.85 -8.94 -25.80
C ASP A 39 7.80 -10.13 -25.64
N SER A 40 7.76 -10.83 -24.50
CA SER A 40 8.71 -11.90 -24.18
C SER A 40 8.53 -13.19 -25.03
N GLY A 41 7.62 -13.22 -26.01
CA GLY A 41 7.34 -14.40 -26.85
C GLY A 41 6.90 -15.63 -26.08
N ALA A 42 6.34 -15.42 -24.90
CA ALA A 42 6.28 -16.38 -23.85
C ALA A 42 5.32 -17.54 -24.13
N LYS A 43 5.83 -18.74 -23.95
CA LYS A 43 5.05 -19.98 -23.84
C LYS A 43 3.98 -19.91 -22.71
N TYR A 44 4.05 -18.89 -21.84
CA TYR A 44 3.27 -18.76 -20.61
C TYR A 44 2.41 -17.48 -20.60
N ARG A 45 1.81 -17.17 -21.73
CA ARG A 45 1.02 -15.94 -21.93
C ARG A 45 -0.07 -15.76 -20.85
N ALA A 46 -0.71 -16.86 -20.41
CA ALA A 46 -1.75 -16.80 -19.41
C ALA A 46 -1.26 -16.19 -18.06
N LEU A 47 0.00 -16.42 -17.67
CA LEU A 47 0.60 -15.83 -16.47
C LEU A 47 0.72 -14.31 -16.60
N TYR A 48 1.24 -13.85 -17.74
CA TYR A 48 1.46 -12.41 -17.96
C TYR A 48 0.16 -11.66 -18.21
N ASP A 49 -0.81 -12.28 -18.89
CA ASP A 49 -2.15 -11.71 -19.08
C ASP A 49 -2.86 -11.54 -17.71
N ALA A 50 -2.72 -12.52 -16.79
CA ALA A 50 -3.28 -12.46 -15.45
C ALA A 50 -2.56 -11.42 -14.56
N ALA A 51 -1.23 -11.28 -14.70
CA ALA A 51 -0.46 -10.27 -14.00
C ALA A 51 -0.86 -8.85 -14.44
N ALA A 52 -0.89 -8.58 -15.75
CA ALA A 52 -1.35 -7.31 -16.31
C ALA A 52 -2.80 -7.02 -15.92
N TYR A 53 -3.69 -8.02 -16.04
CA TYR A 53 -5.09 -7.93 -15.62
C TYR A 53 -5.23 -7.41 -14.18
N SER A 54 -4.43 -7.93 -13.25
CA SER A 54 -4.52 -7.57 -11.84
C SER A 54 -3.83 -6.23 -11.53
N LEU A 55 -2.65 -5.98 -12.12
CA LEU A 55 -1.90 -4.74 -11.94
C LEU A 55 -2.66 -3.53 -12.53
N GLU A 56 -3.29 -3.67 -13.70
CA GLU A 56 -4.03 -2.61 -14.38
C GLU A 56 -5.48 -2.47 -13.88
N ALA A 57 -5.88 -3.22 -12.84
CA ALA A 57 -7.23 -3.10 -12.26
C ALA A 57 -7.53 -1.73 -11.62
N GLY A 58 -6.56 -0.81 -11.63
CA GLY A 58 -6.69 0.52 -11.03
C GLY A 58 -6.47 0.53 -9.52
N GLY A 59 -6.96 1.56 -8.86
CA GLY A 59 -6.84 1.75 -7.41
C GLY A 59 -6.37 3.14 -7.02
N LYS A 60 -6.22 3.38 -5.71
CA LYS A 60 -5.79 4.69 -5.19
C LYS A 60 -4.29 4.95 -5.37
N ARG A 61 -3.51 3.89 -5.55
CA ARG A 61 -2.04 3.93 -5.73
C ARG A 61 -1.31 4.68 -4.60
N ILE A 62 -1.77 4.53 -3.38
CA ILE A 62 -1.22 5.23 -2.22
C ILE A 62 0.25 4.87 -1.98
N ARG A 63 0.60 3.57 -2.04
CA ARG A 63 1.98 3.11 -1.81
C ARG A 63 2.97 3.66 -2.83
N PRO A 64 2.72 3.60 -4.14
CA PRO A 64 3.52 4.31 -5.14
C PRO A 64 3.67 5.81 -4.88
N VAL A 65 2.57 6.50 -4.55
CA VAL A 65 2.58 7.94 -4.26
C VAL A 65 3.44 8.25 -3.03
N LEU A 66 3.33 7.43 -1.98
CA LEU A 66 4.19 7.57 -0.79
C LEU A 66 5.67 7.39 -1.13
N ALA A 67 6.03 6.41 -1.95
CA ALA A 67 7.42 6.21 -2.37
C ALA A 67 7.96 7.43 -3.13
N PHE A 68 7.20 7.98 -4.08
CA PHE A 68 7.59 9.20 -4.81
C PHE A 68 7.73 10.40 -3.89
N GLU A 69 6.74 10.62 -3.02
CA GLU A 69 6.72 11.79 -2.16
C GLU A 69 7.81 11.73 -1.09
N MET A 70 8.06 10.57 -0.48
CA MET A 70 9.16 10.40 0.46
C MET A 70 10.52 10.64 -0.20
N CYS A 71 10.69 10.24 -1.45
CA CYS A 71 11.89 10.59 -2.20
C CYS A 71 12.03 12.11 -2.36
N ARG A 72 10.93 12.81 -2.72
CA ARG A 72 10.91 14.26 -2.90
C ARG A 72 11.25 15.01 -1.60
N VAL A 73 10.59 14.70 -0.50
CA VAL A 73 10.84 15.41 0.79
C VAL A 73 12.21 15.12 1.38
N CYS A 74 12.86 14.05 0.93
CA CYS A 74 14.27 13.78 1.23
C CYS A 74 15.25 14.50 0.29
N GLY A 75 14.75 15.28 -0.69
CA GLY A 75 15.56 16.05 -1.63
C GLY A 75 16.01 15.27 -2.87
N GLY A 76 15.47 14.07 -3.13
CA GLY A 76 15.71 13.29 -4.33
C GLY A 76 14.80 13.65 -5.49
N ASP A 77 15.10 13.13 -6.69
CA ASP A 77 14.13 13.14 -7.79
C ASP A 77 13.10 12.02 -7.56
N PRO A 78 11.79 12.33 -7.47
CA PRO A 78 10.76 11.31 -7.34
C PRO A 78 10.84 10.19 -8.37
N CYS A 79 11.34 10.47 -9.57
CA CYS A 79 11.55 9.46 -10.62
C CYS A 79 12.53 8.36 -10.20
N ASP A 80 13.47 8.64 -9.31
CA ASP A 80 14.41 7.65 -8.77
C ASP A 80 13.72 6.61 -7.89
N ALA A 81 12.53 6.92 -7.34
CA ALA A 81 11.73 5.99 -6.57
C ALA A 81 10.80 5.10 -7.45
N LEU A 82 10.81 5.24 -8.78
CA LEU A 82 9.97 4.43 -9.67
C LEU A 82 10.16 2.91 -9.48
N PRO A 83 11.38 2.35 -9.38
CA PRO A 83 11.55 0.93 -9.13
C PRO A 83 10.91 0.46 -7.82
N ALA A 84 11.03 1.27 -6.76
CA ALA A 84 10.38 1.02 -5.48
C ALA A 84 8.84 1.06 -5.60
N ALA A 85 8.31 2.07 -6.30
CA ALA A 85 6.87 2.25 -6.52
C ALA A 85 6.24 1.07 -7.28
N ILE A 86 6.91 0.57 -8.33
CA ILE A 86 6.45 -0.59 -9.09
C ILE A 86 6.57 -1.86 -8.26
N ALA A 87 7.70 -2.08 -7.59
CA ALA A 87 7.93 -3.26 -6.78
C ALA A 87 6.89 -3.39 -5.66
N ILE A 88 6.63 -2.32 -4.91
CA ILE A 88 5.66 -2.35 -3.81
C ILE A 88 4.22 -2.57 -4.31
N GLU A 89 3.86 -2.04 -5.47
CA GLU A 89 2.53 -2.28 -6.04
C GLU A 89 2.40 -3.71 -6.57
N MET A 90 3.48 -4.33 -7.06
CA MET A 90 3.50 -5.76 -7.39
C MET A 90 3.28 -6.62 -6.15
N ILE A 91 3.97 -6.32 -5.03
CA ILE A 91 3.76 -7.01 -3.75
C ILE A 91 2.32 -6.81 -3.25
N HIS A 92 1.80 -5.60 -3.30
CA HIS A 92 0.41 -5.35 -2.92
C HIS A 92 -0.58 -6.09 -3.83
N THR A 93 -0.31 -6.18 -5.13
CA THR A 93 -1.20 -6.88 -6.07
C THR A 93 -1.14 -8.39 -5.84
N PHE A 94 0.04 -8.95 -5.57
CA PHE A 94 0.15 -10.36 -5.20
C PHE A 94 -0.68 -10.68 -3.97
N SER A 95 -0.60 -9.86 -2.90
CA SER A 95 -1.37 -10.12 -1.69
C SER A 95 -2.88 -10.14 -1.97
N LEU A 96 -3.38 -9.18 -2.76
CA LEU A 96 -4.80 -9.16 -3.14
C LEU A 96 -5.22 -10.36 -3.99
N ILE A 97 -4.35 -10.84 -4.92
CA ILE A 97 -4.65 -12.02 -5.73
C ILE A 97 -4.77 -13.27 -4.84
N HIS A 98 -3.86 -13.42 -3.86
CA HIS A 98 -3.86 -14.56 -2.97
C HIS A 98 -4.99 -14.49 -1.94
N ASP A 99 -5.30 -13.30 -1.41
CA ASP A 99 -6.43 -13.09 -0.50
C ASP A 99 -7.76 -13.49 -1.16
N ASP A 100 -7.94 -13.19 -2.45
CA ASP A 100 -9.17 -13.53 -3.19
C ASP A 100 -9.33 -15.04 -3.48
N LEU A 101 -8.30 -15.89 -3.31
CA LEU A 101 -8.38 -17.32 -3.62
C LEU A 101 -9.45 -18.05 -2.77
N PRO A 102 -10.05 -19.14 -3.30
CA PRO A 102 -11.06 -19.92 -2.57
C PRO A 102 -10.61 -20.50 -1.22
N CYS A 103 -9.30 -20.66 -1.01
CA CYS A 103 -8.72 -21.11 0.25
C CYS A 103 -8.45 -19.99 1.25
N MET A 104 -8.71 -18.74 0.85
CA MET A 104 -8.58 -17.53 1.65
C MET A 104 -9.95 -16.86 1.80
N ASP A 105 -10.13 -15.62 1.37
CA ASP A 105 -11.38 -14.87 1.50
C ASP A 105 -12.47 -15.33 0.52
N ASN A 106 -12.10 -16.05 -0.56
CA ASN A 106 -12.97 -16.52 -1.62
C ASN A 106 -13.81 -15.40 -2.28
N ASP A 107 -13.19 -14.26 -2.52
CA ASP A 107 -13.85 -13.12 -3.11
C ASP A 107 -14.00 -13.25 -4.64
N ASP A 108 -15.23 -13.12 -5.13
CA ASP A 108 -15.54 -13.21 -6.56
C ASP A 108 -15.16 -11.95 -7.33
N MET A 109 -15.09 -10.81 -6.66
CA MET A 109 -14.90 -9.49 -7.27
C MET A 109 -13.81 -8.68 -6.58
N ARG A 110 -12.95 -8.02 -7.37
CA ARG A 110 -11.93 -7.10 -6.89
C ARG A 110 -11.91 -5.82 -7.73
N ARG A 111 -12.04 -4.65 -7.10
CA ARG A 111 -12.03 -3.35 -7.78
C ARG A 111 -13.07 -3.24 -8.91
N GLY A 112 -14.27 -3.81 -8.69
CA GLY A 112 -15.41 -3.74 -9.62
C GLY A 112 -15.33 -4.68 -10.83
N ARG A 113 -14.39 -5.64 -10.84
CA ARG A 113 -14.23 -6.67 -11.88
C ARG A 113 -14.01 -8.04 -11.24
N PRO A 114 -14.21 -9.16 -11.96
CA PRO A 114 -13.92 -10.48 -11.42
C PRO A 114 -12.51 -10.57 -10.83
N SER A 115 -12.36 -11.24 -9.70
CA SER A 115 -11.06 -11.51 -9.10
C SER A 115 -10.18 -12.35 -10.03
N CYS A 116 -8.86 -12.36 -9.81
CA CYS A 116 -7.92 -13.04 -10.72
C CYS A 116 -8.27 -14.52 -10.90
N HIS A 117 -8.62 -15.23 -9.82
CA HIS A 117 -8.97 -16.65 -9.89
C HIS A 117 -10.28 -16.92 -10.65
N LYS A 118 -11.24 -15.98 -10.63
CA LYS A 118 -12.47 -16.08 -11.43
C LYS A 118 -12.24 -15.82 -12.90
N ALA A 119 -11.34 -14.89 -13.23
CA ALA A 119 -11.05 -14.52 -14.61
C ALA A 119 -10.08 -15.49 -15.32
N HIS A 120 -9.10 -16.04 -14.59
CA HIS A 120 -7.98 -16.80 -15.16
C HIS A 120 -7.83 -18.23 -14.60
N GLY A 121 -8.64 -18.60 -13.58
CA GLY A 121 -8.56 -19.87 -12.89
C GLY A 121 -7.59 -19.86 -11.70
N GLU A 122 -7.86 -20.71 -10.70
CA GLU A 122 -7.15 -20.74 -9.41
C GLU A 122 -5.65 -20.97 -9.55
N ALA A 123 -5.24 -21.96 -10.35
CA ALA A 123 -3.82 -22.29 -10.53
C ALA A 123 -3.03 -21.14 -11.17
N VAL A 124 -3.62 -20.45 -12.17
CA VAL A 124 -2.99 -19.29 -12.80
C VAL A 124 -2.91 -18.12 -11.82
N ALA A 125 -3.97 -17.86 -11.04
CA ALA A 125 -3.98 -16.81 -10.03
C ALA A 125 -2.89 -17.03 -8.95
N LEU A 126 -2.78 -18.26 -8.42
CA LEU A 126 -1.74 -18.61 -7.45
C LEU A 126 -0.34 -18.34 -8.01
N LEU A 127 -0.04 -18.88 -9.19
CA LEU A 127 1.26 -18.68 -9.84
C LEU A 127 1.52 -17.22 -10.24
N THR A 128 0.46 -16.45 -10.50
CA THR A 128 0.58 -15.01 -10.79
C THR A 128 1.04 -14.25 -9.56
N GLY A 129 0.52 -14.55 -8.37
CA GLY A 129 1.00 -13.97 -7.12
C GLY A 129 2.46 -14.31 -6.86
N ASP A 130 2.87 -15.58 -7.03
CA ASP A 130 4.27 -16.01 -6.90
C ASP A 130 5.19 -15.26 -7.88
N ALA A 131 4.75 -15.13 -9.13
CA ALA A 131 5.52 -14.43 -10.17
C ALA A 131 5.66 -12.93 -9.85
N LEU A 132 4.61 -12.24 -9.42
CA LEU A 132 4.66 -10.83 -9.04
C LEU A 132 5.64 -10.59 -7.89
N THR A 133 5.71 -11.50 -6.91
CA THR A 133 6.68 -11.42 -5.82
C THR A 133 8.12 -11.49 -6.34
N ALA A 134 8.41 -12.39 -7.28
CA ALA A 134 9.72 -12.49 -7.91
C ALA A 134 10.04 -11.27 -8.81
N TYR A 135 9.06 -10.80 -9.58
CA TYR A 135 9.21 -9.62 -10.44
C TYR A 135 9.46 -8.34 -9.66
N ALA A 136 8.88 -8.17 -8.47
CA ALA A 136 9.12 -7.02 -7.60
C ALA A 136 10.62 -6.84 -7.31
N GLY A 137 11.32 -7.90 -6.91
CA GLY A 137 12.77 -7.85 -6.73
C GLY A 137 13.52 -7.60 -8.05
N LYS A 138 13.07 -8.23 -9.15
CA LYS A 138 13.68 -8.07 -10.47
C LYS A 138 13.63 -6.62 -10.96
N VAL A 139 12.54 -5.91 -10.80
CA VAL A 139 12.40 -4.50 -11.21
C VAL A 139 13.43 -3.61 -10.49
N ILE A 140 13.67 -3.83 -9.19
CA ILE A 140 14.71 -3.11 -8.43
C ILE A 140 16.10 -3.48 -8.97
N CYS A 141 16.38 -4.76 -9.20
CA CYS A 141 17.67 -5.22 -9.72
C CYS A 141 18.00 -4.63 -11.10
N ASP A 142 17.01 -4.53 -11.99
CA ASP A 142 17.19 -4.05 -13.36
C ASP A 142 17.24 -2.51 -13.46
N SER A 143 16.94 -1.79 -12.37
CA SER A 143 16.95 -0.33 -12.35
C SER A 143 18.36 0.26 -12.53
N SER A 144 18.43 1.56 -12.81
CA SER A 144 19.69 2.31 -12.92
C SER A 144 20.29 2.76 -11.58
N LEU A 145 19.64 2.43 -10.45
CA LEU A 145 20.11 2.77 -9.11
C LEU A 145 21.47 2.11 -8.79
N SER A 146 22.23 2.69 -7.87
CA SER A 146 23.47 2.08 -7.39
C SER A 146 23.25 0.73 -6.71
N ALA A 147 24.26 -0.12 -6.70
CA ALA A 147 24.19 -1.45 -6.09
C ALA A 147 23.78 -1.40 -4.62
N ASP A 148 24.27 -0.42 -3.86
CA ASP A 148 23.95 -0.24 -2.44
C ASP A 148 22.47 0.12 -2.25
N LYS A 149 21.91 1.04 -3.06
CA LYS A 149 20.48 1.38 -3.01
C LYS A 149 19.60 0.19 -3.38
N LYS A 150 19.98 -0.57 -4.43
CA LYS A 150 19.28 -1.79 -4.83
C LYS A 150 19.25 -2.82 -3.71
N ALA A 151 20.40 -3.11 -3.10
CA ALA A 151 20.50 -4.07 -2.00
C ALA A 151 19.65 -3.64 -0.80
N ALA A 152 19.73 -2.37 -0.40
CA ALA A 152 18.93 -1.84 0.70
C ALA A 152 17.42 -1.91 0.41
N MET A 153 16.99 -1.54 -0.81
CA MET A 153 15.58 -1.61 -1.20
C MET A 153 15.06 -3.05 -1.22
N ILE A 154 15.84 -4.01 -1.74
CA ILE A 154 15.45 -5.42 -1.78
C ILE A 154 15.31 -5.97 -0.36
N GLN A 155 16.24 -5.63 0.53
CA GLN A 155 16.14 -6.02 1.93
C GLN A 155 14.85 -5.49 2.55
N VAL A 156 14.58 -4.19 2.46
CA VAL A 156 13.36 -3.59 2.99
C VAL A 156 12.11 -4.22 2.39
N LEU A 157 12.08 -4.39 1.05
CA LEU A 157 10.92 -4.97 0.36
C LEU A 157 10.56 -6.34 0.93
N TYR A 158 11.53 -7.24 1.05
CA TYR A 158 11.25 -8.62 1.46
C TYR A 158 11.09 -8.76 2.98
N ASP A 159 11.84 -8.02 3.80
CA ASP A 159 11.63 -8.01 5.26
C ASP A 159 10.19 -7.58 5.58
N ARG A 160 9.70 -6.51 4.94
CA ARG A 160 8.33 -6.01 5.14
C ARG A 160 7.26 -6.88 4.48
N THR A 161 7.58 -7.56 3.38
CA THR A 161 6.68 -8.55 2.76
C THR A 161 6.50 -9.76 3.68
N ILE A 162 7.55 -10.24 4.32
CA ILE A 162 7.48 -11.33 5.30
C ILE A 162 6.57 -10.90 6.46
N GLY A 163 6.78 -9.70 7.04
CA GLY A 163 5.92 -9.18 8.10
C GLY A 163 4.45 -9.12 7.69
N MET A 164 4.16 -8.66 6.46
CA MET A 164 2.77 -8.65 5.94
C MET A 164 2.17 -10.06 5.86
N ILE A 165 2.94 -11.06 5.39
CA ILE A 165 2.47 -12.46 5.29
C ILE A 165 2.22 -13.05 6.68
N GLU A 166 3.11 -12.77 7.65
CA GLU A 166 2.92 -13.16 9.05
C GLU A 166 1.65 -12.51 9.62
N GLY A 167 1.42 -11.21 9.35
CA GLY A 167 0.20 -10.50 9.73
C GLY A 167 -1.06 -11.11 9.14
N GLN A 168 -1.03 -11.51 7.86
CA GLN A 168 -2.15 -12.22 7.23
C GLN A 168 -2.38 -13.59 7.85
N THR A 169 -1.30 -14.31 8.24
CA THR A 169 -1.42 -15.60 8.93
C THR A 169 -2.11 -15.45 10.29
N ILE A 170 -1.78 -14.38 11.03
CA ILE A 170 -2.42 -14.08 12.31
C ILE A 170 -3.89 -13.67 12.12
N ASP A 171 -4.20 -12.91 11.05
CA ASP A 171 -5.57 -12.46 10.74
C ASP A 171 -6.51 -13.65 10.39
N ILE A 172 -5.98 -14.72 9.78
CA ILE A 172 -6.76 -15.94 9.50
C ILE A 172 -7.27 -16.61 10.79
N ASP A 173 -6.48 -16.59 11.86
CA ASP A 173 -6.87 -17.12 13.17
C ASP A 173 -7.96 -16.26 13.84
N GLY A 174 -8.01 -14.96 13.53
CA GLY A 174 -9.15 -14.02 13.71
C GLY A 174 -9.58 -13.70 15.15
N ASN A 175 -8.97 -14.30 16.18
CA ASN A 175 -9.38 -14.14 17.56
C ASN A 175 -8.36 -13.35 18.39
N PHE A 176 -8.60 -12.07 18.57
CA PHE A 176 -7.77 -11.21 19.41
C PHE A 176 -8.46 -10.96 20.76
N GLU A 177 -7.85 -11.45 21.85
CA GLU A 177 -8.35 -11.20 23.21
C GLU A 177 -7.89 -9.82 23.76
N THR A 178 -6.85 -9.24 23.16
CA THR A 178 -6.24 -7.99 23.63
C THR A 178 -6.07 -6.97 22.51
N LEU A 179 -6.11 -5.70 22.89
CA LEU A 179 -5.84 -4.61 21.95
C LEU A 179 -4.42 -4.69 21.36
N ASP A 180 -3.42 -5.05 22.17
CA ASP A 180 -2.03 -5.14 21.72
C ASP A 180 -1.88 -6.23 20.63
N GLY A 181 -2.56 -7.37 20.78
CA GLY A 181 -2.59 -8.42 19.76
C GLY A 181 -3.23 -7.95 18.45
N LEU A 182 -4.35 -7.24 18.54
CA LEU A 182 -5.03 -6.66 17.38
C LEU A 182 -4.16 -5.61 16.69
N LEU A 183 -3.54 -4.70 17.44
CA LEU A 183 -2.67 -3.66 16.88
C LEU A 183 -1.42 -4.27 16.22
N SER A 184 -0.85 -5.33 16.79
CA SER A 184 0.27 -6.04 16.18
C SER A 184 -0.12 -6.65 14.84
N MET A 185 -1.32 -7.24 14.72
CA MET A 185 -1.84 -7.74 13.43
C MET A 185 -2.03 -6.59 12.43
N TYR A 186 -2.62 -5.44 12.84
CA TYR A 186 -2.78 -4.28 11.95
C TYR A 186 -1.44 -3.72 11.47
N GLU A 187 -0.45 -3.64 12.37
CA GLU A 187 0.91 -3.25 12.02
C GLU A 187 1.47 -4.17 10.93
N MET A 188 1.47 -5.46 11.19
CA MET A 188 2.05 -6.46 10.28
C MET A 188 1.28 -6.52 8.95
N LYS A 189 -0.04 -6.64 8.96
CA LYS A 189 -0.85 -6.79 7.74
C LYS A 189 -0.88 -5.53 6.89
N THR A 190 -0.91 -4.34 7.49
CA THR A 190 -1.16 -3.08 6.78
C THR A 190 0.01 -2.12 6.82
N SER A 191 0.59 -1.83 8.01
CA SER A 191 1.64 -0.83 8.13
C SER A 191 2.94 -1.26 7.47
N GLU A 192 3.25 -2.56 7.42
CA GLU A 192 4.49 -3.08 6.83
C GLU A 192 4.69 -2.63 5.37
N LEU A 193 3.69 -2.75 4.52
CA LEU A 193 3.82 -2.34 3.13
C LEU A 193 3.78 -0.80 2.93
N LEU A 194 3.15 -0.05 3.83
CA LEU A 194 3.25 1.41 3.84
C LEU A 194 4.66 1.83 4.25
N THR A 195 5.23 1.16 5.25
CA THR A 195 6.61 1.38 5.71
C THR A 195 7.61 1.05 4.60
N ALA A 196 7.44 -0.07 3.90
CA ALA A 196 8.28 -0.41 2.75
C ALA A 196 8.27 0.71 1.69
N ALA A 197 7.09 1.21 1.34
CA ALA A 197 6.95 2.30 0.36
C ALA A 197 7.69 3.57 0.80
N CYS A 198 7.48 4.01 2.04
CA CYS A 198 8.11 5.21 2.58
C CYS A 198 9.64 5.07 2.68
N VAL A 199 10.12 3.97 3.26
CA VAL A 199 11.56 3.74 3.46
C VAL A 199 12.29 3.57 2.12
N MET A 200 11.72 2.84 1.17
CA MET A 200 12.33 2.71 -0.16
C MET A 200 12.37 4.05 -0.91
N GLY A 201 11.38 4.93 -0.72
CA GLY A 201 11.41 6.30 -1.22
C GLY A 201 12.59 7.10 -0.63
N CYS A 202 12.81 7.01 0.68
CA CYS A 202 13.96 7.62 1.36
C CYS A 202 15.31 7.06 0.82
N ILE A 203 15.40 5.74 0.63
CA ILE A 203 16.60 5.09 0.06
C ILE A 203 16.86 5.59 -1.37
N ALA A 204 15.81 5.78 -2.18
CA ALA A 204 15.94 6.34 -3.54
C ALA A 204 16.61 7.72 -3.52
N ALA A 205 16.23 8.59 -2.58
CA ALA A 205 16.84 9.89 -2.38
C ALA A 205 18.25 9.82 -1.81
N GLY A 206 18.64 8.73 -1.14
CA GLY A 206 19.90 8.65 -0.39
C GLY A 206 19.80 9.34 0.97
N ALA A 207 18.62 9.29 1.60
CA ALA A 207 18.35 9.89 2.89
C ALA A 207 19.22 9.27 4.00
N ASP A 208 19.47 10.04 5.05
CA ASP A 208 20.13 9.58 6.26
C ASP A 208 19.24 8.70 7.14
N LYS A 209 19.83 8.18 8.22
CA LYS A 209 19.14 7.26 9.13
C LYS A 209 18.00 7.93 9.90
N ASP A 210 18.10 9.21 10.18
CA ASP A 210 17.10 9.93 10.97
C ASP A 210 15.82 10.10 10.14
N LYS A 211 15.95 10.48 8.88
CA LYS A 211 14.83 10.55 7.91
C LYS A 211 14.22 9.17 7.65
N ILE A 212 15.03 8.11 7.54
CA ILE A 212 14.52 6.74 7.41
C ILE A 212 13.74 6.32 8.65
N SER A 213 14.22 6.66 9.85
CA SER A 213 13.51 6.38 11.11
C SER A 213 12.18 7.14 11.19
N ALA A 214 12.18 8.42 10.81
CA ALA A 214 10.98 9.25 10.76
C ALA A 214 9.95 8.72 9.75
N ALA A 215 10.39 8.32 8.54
CA ALA A 215 9.54 7.72 7.53
C ALA A 215 8.92 6.39 8.01
N THR A 216 9.70 5.60 8.77
CA THR A 216 9.22 4.35 9.38
C THR A 216 8.13 4.65 10.41
N ALA A 217 8.37 5.60 11.33
CA ALA A 217 7.40 5.99 12.35
C ALA A 217 6.12 6.58 11.73
N TYR A 218 6.26 7.43 10.71
CA TYR A 218 5.13 7.98 9.96
C TYR A 218 4.25 6.87 9.36
N ALA A 219 4.86 5.94 8.62
CA ALA A 219 4.13 4.90 7.92
C ALA A 219 3.49 3.89 8.87
N HIS A 220 4.16 3.54 9.98
CA HIS A 220 3.63 2.71 11.04
C HIS A 220 2.34 3.31 11.62
N ASP A 221 2.41 4.56 12.10
CA ASP A 221 1.28 5.23 12.74
C ASP A 221 0.15 5.52 11.73
N LEU A 222 0.48 5.88 10.48
CA LEU A 222 -0.49 6.04 9.40
C LEU A 222 -1.25 4.73 9.15
N GLY A 223 -0.57 3.59 9.11
CA GLY A 223 -1.18 2.29 8.85
C GLY A 223 -2.11 1.86 9.98
N LEU A 224 -1.72 2.06 11.24
CA LEU A 224 -2.57 1.79 12.41
C LEU A 224 -3.80 2.70 12.43
N ALA A 225 -3.62 4.02 12.23
CA ALA A 225 -4.73 4.96 12.16
C ALA A 225 -5.71 4.58 11.05
N PHE A 226 -5.18 4.16 9.89
CA PHE A 226 -5.97 3.75 8.74
C PHE A 226 -6.87 2.55 9.05
N GLN A 227 -6.35 1.49 9.69
CA GLN A 227 -7.15 0.30 10.05
C GLN A 227 -8.20 0.63 11.11
N ILE A 228 -7.83 1.40 12.15
CA ILE A 228 -8.79 1.80 13.17
C ILE A 228 -9.91 2.67 12.58
N VAL A 229 -9.59 3.55 11.62
CA VAL A 229 -10.60 4.35 10.90
C VAL A 229 -11.49 3.44 10.03
N ASP A 230 -10.94 2.41 9.39
CA ASP A 230 -11.74 1.44 8.63
C ASP A 230 -12.73 0.70 9.54
N ASP A 231 -12.32 0.26 10.74
CA ASP A 231 -13.22 -0.34 11.75
C ASP A 231 -14.34 0.62 12.18
N ILE A 232 -13.99 1.90 12.40
CA ILE A 232 -14.97 2.94 12.78
C ILE A 232 -15.97 3.15 11.65
N LEU A 233 -15.52 3.21 10.40
CA LEU A 233 -16.38 3.39 9.23
C LEU A 233 -17.29 2.19 9.01
N ASP A 234 -16.85 0.97 9.27
CA ASP A 234 -17.67 -0.23 9.12
C ASP A 234 -18.93 -0.19 10.03
N VAL A 235 -18.88 0.47 11.18
CA VAL A 235 -20.01 0.60 12.12
C VAL A 235 -20.75 1.94 12.05
N THR A 236 -20.19 2.97 11.39
CA THR A 236 -20.77 4.33 11.41
C THR A 236 -21.26 4.83 10.05
N SER A 237 -20.81 4.21 8.95
CA SER A 237 -21.18 4.61 7.59
C SER A 237 -22.44 3.90 7.09
N THR A 238 -22.94 4.27 5.92
CA THR A 238 -24.02 3.56 5.22
C THR A 238 -23.43 2.64 4.14
N SER A 239 -24.16 1.59 3.74
CA SER A 239 -23.72 0.68 2.66
C SER A 239 -23.49 1.43 1.33
N GLU A 240 -24.20 2.53 1.09
CA GLU A 240 -24.01 3.39 -0.07
C GLU A 240 -22.66 4.15 0.00
N GLU A 241 -22.26 4.55 1.22
CA GLU A 241 -21.00 5.25 1.46
C GLU A 241 -19.79 4.32 1.48
N LEU A 242 -19.91 3.07 1.94
CA LEU A 242 -18.80 2.10 2.02
C LEU A 242 -18.54 1.37 0.70
N GLY A 243 -19.55 1.25 -0.18
CA GLY A 243 -19.48 0.41 -1.38
C GLY A 243 -19.44 -1.09 -1.09
N LYS A 244 -19.61 -1.49 0.18
CA LYS A 244 -19.79 -2.85 0.70
C LYS A 244 -20.87 -2.83 1.80
N PRO A 245 -21.47 -4.00 2.20
CA PRO A 245 -22.39 -4.05 3.33
C PRO A 245 -21.75 -3.48 4.60
N VAL A 246 -22.53 -2.68 5.36
CA VAL A 246 -22.16 -2.20 6.71
C VAL A 246 -22.26 -3.36 7.69
N GLY A 247 -21.32 -3.44 8.66
CA GLY A 247 -21.31 -4.53 9.64
C GLY A 247 -20.76 -5.84 9.09
N SER A 248 -20.02 -5.79 7.98
CA SER A 248 -19.40 -6.98 7.39
C SER A 248 -18.43 -7.67 8.37
N ASP A 249 -17.78 -6.92 9.24
CA ASP A 249 -16.87 -7.46 10.24
C ASP A 249 -17.62 -8.14 11.38
N GLU A 250 -18.81 -7.63 11.76
CA GLU A 250 -19.69 -8.26 12.76
C GLU A 250 -20.29 -9.56 12.20
N GLU A 251 -20.75 -9.59 10.95
CA GLU A 251 -21.23 -10.79 10.28
C GLU A 251 -20.18 -11.91 10.20
N GLN A 252 -18.90 -11.53 10.06
CA GLN A 252 -17.76 -12.46 10.03
C GLN A 252 -17.21 -12.77 11.43
N ASN A 253 -17.80 -12.23 12.52
CA ASN A 253 -17.31 -12.34 13.89
C ASN A 253 -15.85 -11.89 14.06
N LYS A 254 -15.40 -10.90 13.27
CA LYS A 254 -14.04 -10.36 13.39
C LYS A 254 -13.90 -9.49 14.62
N THR A 255 -12.77 -9.64 15.32
CA THR A 255 -12.38 -8.73 16.38
C THR A 255 -11.84 -7.43 15.76
N THR A 256 -12.43 -6.29 16.12
CA THR A 256 -12.03 -4.95 15.65
C THR A 256 -11.69 -4.03 16.82
N SER A 257 -11.07 -2.90 16.56
CA SER A 257 -10.79 -1.89 17.59
C SER A 257 -12.08 -1.37 18.24
N VAL A 258 -13.18 -1.32 17.48
CA VAL A 258 -14.50 -0.90 17.99
C VAL A 258 -15.13 -1.96 18.89
N THR A 259 -15.02 -3.25 18.53
CA THR A 259 -15.57 -4.34 19.38
C THR A 259 -14.80 -4.48 20.69
N LEU A 260 -13.48 -4.24 20.73
CA LEU A 260 -12.66 -4.30 21.93
C LEU A 260 -12.78 -3.07 22.84
N LEU A 261 -12.85 -1.88 22.26
CA LEU A 261 -12.75 -0.62 23.02
C LEU A 261 -14.07 0.13 23.14
N GLY A 262 -15.00 -0.08 22.23
CA GLY A 262 -16.13 0.79 21.96
C GLY A 262 -15.75 1.99 21.08
N LEU A 263 -16.73 2.55 20.38
CA LEU A 263 -16.57 3.55 19.34
C LEU A 263 -15.77 4.80 19.75
N GLU A 264 -16.07 5.38 20.92
CA GLU A 264 -15.42 6.62 21.34
C GLU A 264 -13.92 6.42 21.64
N LYS A 265 -13.54 5.31 22.30
CA LYS A 265 -12.13 5.00 22.53
C LYS A 265 -11.39 4.63 21.24
N ALA A 266 -12.06 3.97 20.29
CA ALA A 266 -11.48 3.72 18.98
C ALA A 266 -11.18 5.03 18.23
N LYS A 267 -12.06 6.04 18.31
CA LYS A 267 -11.81 7.38 17.76
C LYS A 267 -10.63 8.08 18.45
N GLU A 268 -10.51 7.98 19.76
CA GLU A 268 -9.37 8.53 20.51
C GLU A 268 -8.06 7.84 20.09
N LEU A 269 -8.09 6.52 19.89
CA LEU A 269 -6.94 5.74 19.45
C LEU A 269 -6.52 6.11 18.02
N ALA A 270 -7.48 6.23 17.09
CA ALA A 270 -7.22 6.71 15.73
C ALA A 270 -6.55 8.09 15.76
N LYS A 271 -7.08 9.03 16.56
CA LYS A 271 -6.49 10.36 16.72
C LYS A 271 -5.07 10.30 17.29
N LYS A 272 -4.79 9.43 18.27
CA LYS A 272 -3.45 9.24 18.83
C LYS A 272 -2.44 8.87 17.72
N TYR A 273 -2.75 7.89 16.89
CA TYR A 273 -1.87 7.45 15.81
C TYR A 273 -1.78 8.49 14.68
N THR A 274 -2.86 9.20 14.37
CA THR A 274 -2.81 10.34 13.43
C THR A 274 -1.81 11.40 13.90
N CYS A 275 -1.90 11.83 15.18
CA CYS A 275 -0.95 12.78 15.73
C CYS A 275 0.50 12.24 15.79
N GLY A 276 0.68 10.92 15.98
CA GLY A 276 1.99 10.27 15.87
C GLY A 276 2.59 10.36 14.48
N ALA A 277 1.79 10.07 13.44
CA ALA A 277 2.19 10.22 12.06
C ALA A 277 2.56 11.68 11.72
N GLU A 278 1.72 12.66 12.07
CA GLU A 278 1.99 14.08 11.87
C GLU A 278 3.30 14.51 12.56
N LYS A 279 3.53 14.04 13.80
CA LYS A 279 4.75 14.34 14.54
C LYS A 279 5.99 13.78 13.86
N ALA A 280 5.93 12.58 13.30
CA ALA A 280 7.06 12.00 12.58
C ALA A 280 7.45 12.80 11.33
N LEU A 281 6.51 13.53 10.72
CA LEU A 281 6.77 14.39 9.58
C LEU A 281 7.61 15.65 9.92
N THR A 282 7.73 16.03 11.18
CA THR A 282 8.51 17.21 11.59
C THR A 282 10.02 17.11 11.28
N GLU A 283 10.52 15.91 10.97
CA GLU A 283 11.91 15.68 10.54
C GLU A 283 12.15 16.03 9.05
N PHE A 284 11.10 16.41 8.29
CA PHE A 284 11.18 16.76 6.89
C PHE A 284 10.82 18.24 6.68
N ASP A 285 11.44 18.89 5.70
CA ASP A 285 11.29 20.34 5.47
C ASP A 285 9.98 20.73 4.78
N ASP A 286 9.40 19.85 3.97
CA ASP A 286 8.24 20.14 3.12
C ASP A 286 7.25 18.97 3.13
N THR A 287 6.35 18.97 4.12
CA THR A 287 5.43 17.86 4.39
C THR A 287 3.98 18.12 4.00
N VAL A 288 3.67 19.29 3.46
CA VAL A 288 2.29 19.73 3.19
C VAL A 288 1.50 18.69 2.35
N PHE A 289 2.18 18.03 1.41
CA PHE A 289 1.54 16.96 0.63
C PHE A 289 1.22 15.74 1.50
N LEU A 290 2.16 15.30 2.33
CA LEU A 290 2.00 14.14 3.21
C LEU A 290 0.93 14.42 4.29
N ASP A 291 0.89 15.63 4.84
CA ASP A 291 -0.16 16.05 5.78
C ASP A 291 -1.54 15.94 5.12
N LYS A 292 -1.70 16.49 3.90
CA LYS A 292 -2.96 16.39 3.15
C LYS A 292 -3.31 14.97 2.72
N LEU A 293 -2.30 14.14 2.42
CA LEU A 293 -2.52 12.72 2.12
C LEU A 293 -2.99 11.96 3.35
N THR A 294 -2.41 12.26 4.51
CA THR A 294 -2.82 11.71 5.80
C THR A 294 -4.29 12.08 6.08
N ASP A 295 -4.64 13.36 5.95
CA ASP A 295 -6.02 13.82 6.06
C ASP A 295 -6.96 13.10 5.10
N LEU A 296 -6.58 12.96 3.83
CA LEU A 296 -7.37 12.26 2.82
C LEU A 296 -7.61 10.80 3.19
N LEU A 297 -6.61 10.13 3.76
CA LEU A 297 -6.70 8.71 4.12
C LEU A 297 -7.50 8.48 5.40
N LEU A 298 -7.46 9.41 6.34
CA LEU A 298 -8.06 9.25 7.68
C LEU A 298 -9.39 9.99 7.84
N SER A 299 -9.69 11.02 7.03
CA SER A 299 -10.95 11.77 7.07
C SER A 299 -12.01 11.25 6.12
N ARG A 300 -11.86 10.01 5.62
CA ARG A 300 -12.77 9.43 4.61
C ARG A 300 -14.23 9.49 5.06
N LYS A 301 -15.02 10.16 4.24
CA LYS A 301 -16.45 9.90 4.04
C LYS A 301 -16.59 9.21 2.67
N LYS A 302 -15.71 8.24 2.39
CA LYS A 302 -15.70 7.36 1.23
C LYS A 302 -14.27 6.99 0.85
#